data_0a7b15707320996346e6dfeb6c7b9207
#
_entry.id   0a7b15707320996346e6dfeb6c7b9207
#
_cell.length_a   1.000
_cell.length_b   1.000
_cell.length_c   1.000
_cell.angle_alpha   90.00
_cell.angle_beta   90.00
_cell.angle_gamma   90.00
#
_symmetry.space_group_name_H-M   'P 1'
#
loop_
_entity.id
_entity.type
_entity.pdbx_description
1 polymer ?
#
loop_
_entity_poly.entity_id
_entity_poly.type
_entity_poly.pdbx_seq_one_letter_code
_entity_poly.pdbx_strand_id
1 'polypeptide(L)'
;MSRSRSSRRQFMKRTGVAASAALFSGPILDFLGVTDDAFAAVVRPNLKTLTATSPTIVSLKRGIAAMQALPATNPLNWTNFANIHGIGPAPPPTSPASPLWNTCQHGSWWFLPWHRMYLWFFERAISKLSGDANFALPYWDYTDPTQRAIPSMYRTPTTGNVLFIPQRNATLNAGGQLPASAVNTSVAFGFTNFTGPTGTSSSFGSQQLNAPNHGASPHGRLESTPHDSVHGVIGGFMGSFGTAARDPIFWAHHANIDRLWDVWLTRGGSRRDPNNTTWCNRAFSFPDAKAATQGATVPKQVKAVINGLAQLGYSYQGVAAVPAQSCPTTSLGPITATDLTKTTITAQPQAIELGAAASAVRVVVPKAKAGQALAARALVLRIEGISVTAPPGVIYEVYIALPAETKPDPSLPNYVGNLAPFGAEMHPGEFTAAFRVEAQAKKLITANGGNIDVTFVPRGPLDAEGREVPLKLEGKITFKAVRLAEE
;
A
#
# COMPACT_ATOMS: atom_id res chain seq x y z
N MET A 1 -15.56 25.74 -66.29
CA MET A 1 -14.51 25.75 -65.26
C MET A 1 -15.13 26.14 -63.93
N SER A 2 -15.53 25.19 -63.14
CA SER A 2 -16.14 25.42 -61.81
C SER A 2 -15.33 24.66 -60.76
N ARG A 3 -14.66 25.37 -59.85
CA ARG A 3 -13.91 24.81 -58.74
C ARG A 3 -14.87 24.60 -57.59
N SER A 4 -15.12 23.34 -57.27
CA SER A 4 -15.86 22.91 -56.07
C SER A 4 -15.09 23.29 -54.81
N ARG A 5 -15.71 24.06 -53.92
CA ARG A 5 -15.25 24.30 -52.54
C ARG A 5 -15.69 23.13 -51.69
N SER A 6 -14.76 22.24 -51.33
CA SER A 6 -15.02 21.20 -50.32
C SER A 6 -15.12 21.83 -48.92
N SER A 7 -16.21 21.52 -48.26
CA SER A 7 -16.63 22.10 -46.98
C SER A 7 -15.80 21.57 -45.81
N ARG A 8 -15.29 22.48 -44.97
CA ARG A 8 -14.61 22.21 -43.68
C ARG A 8 -15.45 21.42 -42.68
N ARG A 9 -16.67 21.07 -43.01
CA ARG A 9 -17.62 20.38 -42.08
C ARG A 9 -17.50 18.86 -42.07
N GLN A 10 -16.75 18.22 -42.94
CA GLN A 10 -16.59 16.77 -43.00
C GLN A 10 -15.35 16.22 -42.28
N PHE A 11 -14.44 17.10 -41.85
CA PHE A 11 -13.22 16.69 -41.14
C PHE A 11 -13.43 16.52 -39.64
N MET A 12 -14.53 17.01 -39.06
CA MET A 12 -14.76 17.04 -37.59
C MET A 12 -15.63 15.90 -37.06
N LYS A 13 -15.84 14.83 -37.81
CA LYS A 13 -16.65 13.68 -37.35
C LYS A 13 -15.88 12.38 -37.09
N ARG A 14 -14.54 12.39 -37.09
CA ARG A 14 -13.71 11.18 -36.85
C ARG A 14 -12.59 11.30 -35.81
N THR A 15 -12.55 12.37 -35.02
CA THR A 15 -11.58 12.49 -33.90
C THR A 15 -12.29 13.04 -32.66
N GLY A 16 -13.20 12.27 -32.17
CA GLY A 16 -13.91 12.58 -30.94
C GLY A 16 -13.30 11.83 -29.75
N VAL A 17 -12.05 12.10 -29.36
CA VAL A 17 -11.48 11.88 -28.00
C VAL A 17 -10.11 12.56 -27.97
N ALA A 18 -10.03 13.88 -27.95
CA ALA A 18 -8.82 14.62 -27.59
C ALA A 18 -9.08 16.14 -27.53
N ALA A 19 -10.05 16.57 -26.75
CA ALA A 19 -10.29 18.01 -26.59
C ALA A 19 -10.88 18.34 -25.22
N SER A 20 -10.18 17.96 -24.15
CA SER A 20 -10.49 18.45 -22.80
C SER A 20 -9.24 18.88 -21.99
N ALA A 21 -8.07 18.91 -22.58
CA ALA A 21 -6.82 19.28 -21.90
C ALA A 21 -6.32 20.71 -22.17
N ALA A 22 -7.12 21.59 -22.78
CA ALA A 22 -6.63 22.89 -23.25
C ALA A 22 -7.38 24.10 -22.68
N LEU A 23 -7.84 24.09 -21.42
CA LEU A 23 -8.49 25.25 -20.81
C LEU A 23 -8.09 25.55 -19.35
N PHE A 24 -6.90 25.20 -18.91
CA PHE A 24 -6.35 25.72 -17.64
C PHE A 24 -4.87 26.07 -17.76
N SER A 25 -4.50 26.92 -18.71
CA SER A 25 -3.26 27.69 -18.67
C SER A 25 -3.59 29.09 -18.17
N GLY A 26 -3.79 29.23 -16.87
CA GLY A 26 -3.93 30.51 -16.18
C GLY A 26 -2.73 30.75 -15.25
N PRO A 27 -2.37 31.98 -14.91
CA PRO A 27 -1.09 32.39 -14.36
C PRO A 27 -0.96 32.15 -12.84
N ILE A 28 -0.98 30.90 -12.38
CA ILE A 28 -0.71 30.53 -10.97
C ILE A 28 0.65 29.83 -10.81
N LEU A 29 1.32 29.48 -11.88
CA LEU A 29 2.60 28.74 -11.86
C LEU A 29 3.85 29.61 -11.66
N ASP A 30 3.74 30.93 -11.78
CA ASP A 30 4.90 31.85 -11.68
C ASP A 30 5.35 32.19 -10.26
N PHE A 31 4.66 31.70 -9.21
CA PHE A 31 5.00 32.11 -7.84
C PHE A 31 6.03 31.24 -7.12
N LEU A 32 6.47 30.12 -7.72
CA LEU A 32 7.41 29.18 -7.05
C LEU A 32 8.74 28.95 -7.80
N GLY A 33 9.03 29.67 -8.91
CA GLY A 33 10.36 29.67 -9.52
C GLY A 33 10.88 28.29 -10.00
N VAL A 34 10.04 27.27 -10.12
CA VAL A 34 10.36 25.96 -10.66
C VAL A 34 9.59 25.81 -11.96
N THR A 35 10.27 26.08 -13.08
CA THR A 35 9.80 25.61 -14.39
C THR A 35 9.91 24.08 -14.38
N ASP A 36 8.90 23.39 -13.82
CA ASP A 36 8.71 21.98 -14.10
C ASP A 36 8.50 21.88 -15.61
N ASP A 37 9.41 21.17 -16.33
CA ASP A 37 9.16 20.76 -17.69
C ASP A 37 7.75 20.17 -17.71
N ALA A 38 6.85 20.78 -18.47
CA ALA A 38 5.45 20.38 -18.53
C ALA A 38 5.42 18.90 -18.94
N PHE A 39 5.24 18.03 -17.95
CA PHE A 39 5.11 16.59 -18.21
C PHE A 39 3.90 16.40 -19.11
N ALA A 40 4.09 15.80 -20.28
CA ALA A 40 2.96 15.30 -21.03
C ALA A 40 2.17 14.36 -20.12
N ALA A 41 0.89 14.63 -19.90
CA ALA A 41 0.05 13.81 -19.04
C ALA A 41 0.07 12.36 -19.55
N VAL A 42 0.54 11.44 -18.69
CA VAL A 42 0.64 10.00 -19.01
C VAL A 42 -0.46 9.20 -18.34
N VAL A 43 -0.85 8.10 -18.97
CA VAL A 43 -1.79 7.14 -18.36
C VAL A 43 -0.99 5.91 -17.95
N ARG A 44 -0.91 5.66 -16.66
CA ARG A 44 -0.29 4.45 -16.08
C ARG A 44 -1.10 3.22 -16.49
N PRO A 45 -0.53 2.30 -17.28
CA PRO A 45 -1.28 1.19 -17.85
C PRO A 45 -1.44 0.02 -16.86
N ASN A 46 -2.50 -0.77 -17.02
CA ASN A 46 -2.63 -2.05 -16.35
C ASN A 46 -1.67 -3.08 -16.97
N LEU A 47 -0.87 -3.77 -16.16
CA LEU A 47 0.04 -4.82 -16.61
C LEU A 47 -0.64 -5.92 -17.44
N LYS A 48 -1.94 -6.17 -17.22
CA LYS A 48 -2.75 -7.11 -18.03
C LYS A 48 -2.77 -6.74 -19.52
N THR A 49 -2.65 -5.46 -19.84
CA THR A 49 -2.68 -4.98 -21.24
C THR A 49 -1.30 -4.99 -21.90
N LEU A 50 -0.25 -5.39 -21.18
CA LEU A 50 1.13 -5.33 -21.62
C LEU A 50 1.72 -6.73 -21.83
N THR A 51 2.67 -6.81 -22.77
CA THR A 51 3.50 -7.99 -23.00
C THR A 51 4.96 -7.69 -22.64
N ALA A 52 5.81 -8.70 -22.61
CA ALA A 52 7.25 -8.54 -22.34
C ALA A 52 7.97 -7.63 -23.37
N THR A 53 7.38 -7.43 -24.55
CA THR A 53 7.89 -6.60 -25.65
C THR A 53 7.20 -5.25 -25.75
N SER A 54 6.19 -4.95 -24.93
CA SER A 54 5.55 -3.64 -24.91
C SER A 54 6.56 -2.53 -24.59
N PRO A 55 6.51 -1.37 -25.26
CA PRO A 55 7.46 -0.28 -25.06
C PRO A 55 7.65 0.08 -23.58
N THR A 56 6.56 0.18 -22.82
CA THR A 56 6.61 0.44 -21.36
C THR A 56 7.46 -0.59 -20.61
N ILE A 57 7.33 -1.89 -20.92
CA ILE A 57 8.11 -2.95 -20.25
C ILE A 57 9.57 -2.92 -20.69
N VAL A 58 9.84 -2.63 -21.97
CA VAL A 58 11.20 -2.46 -22.48
C VAL A 58 11.89 -1.27 -21.80
N SER A 59 11.20 -0.13 -21.70
CA SER A 59 11.71 1.06 -21.01
C SER A 59 11.92 0.83 -19.52
N LEU A 60 11.00 0.12 -18.84
CA LEU A 60 11.16 -0.26 -17.43
C LEU A 60 12.43 -1.10 -17.22
N LYS A 61 12.62 -2.15 -18.03
CA LYS A 61 13.80 -3.01 -17.94
C LYS A 61 15.10 -2.22 -18.20
N ARG A 62 15.10 -1.38 -19.22
CA ARG A 62 16.26 -0.53 -19.57
C ARG A 62 16.59 0.44 -18.45
N GLY A 63 15.58 1.11 -17.89
CA GLY A 63 15.76 2.06 -16.80
C GLY A 63 16.28 1.39 -15.52
N ILE A 64 15.73 0.23 -15.13
CA ILE A 64 16.22 -0.54 -13.97
C ILE A 64 17.66 -1.01 -14.19
N ALA A 65 17.99 -1.56 -15.37
CA ALA A 65 19.35 -1.97 -15.68
C ALA A 65 20.33 -0.80 -15.63
N ALA A 66 19.92 0.39 -16.12
CA ALA A 66 20.72 1.59 -16.02
C ALA A 66 20.90 2.05 -14.56
N MET A 67 19.86 2.00 -13.70
CA MET A 67 19.99 2.28 -12.26
C MET A 67 20.96 1.31 -11.58
N GLN A 68 20.91 0.02 -11.93
CA GLN A 68 21.82 -1.02 -11.40
C GLN A 68 23.27 -0.78 -11.80
N ALA A 69 23.51 -0.22 -12.99
CA ALA A 69 24.86 0.08 -13.50
C ALA A 69 25.46 1.37 -12.94
N LEU A 70 24.68 2.23 -12.28
CA LEU A 70 25.21 3.45 -11.67
C LEU A 70 26.16 3.13 -10.51
N PRO A 71 27.20 3.95 -10.26
CA PRO A 71 28.07 3.79 -9.10
C PRO A 71 27.30 3.74 -7.78
N ALA A 72 27.77 2.97 -6.81
CA ALA A 72 27.16 2.84 -5.48
C ALA A 72 27.05 4.18 -4.72
N THR A 73 27.83 5.20 -5.11
CA THR A 73 27.75 6.56 -4.57
C THR A 73 26.65 7.42 -5.20
N ASN A 74 26.07 6.98 -6.33
CA ASN A 74 25.02 7.73 -7.01
C ASN A 74 23.68 7.54 -6.30
N PRO A 75 22.96 8.62 -5.92
CA PRO A 75 21.64 8.50 -5.27
C PRO A 75 20.58 7.75 -6.11
N LEU A 76 20.70 7.74 -7.43
CA LEU A 76 19.82 7.04 -8.35
C LEU A 76 20.24 5.57 -8.59
N ASN A 77 21.36 5.09 -7.99
CA ASN A 77 21.69 3.67 -8.02
C ASN A 77 20.52 2.86 -7.46
N TRP A 78 20.23 1.71 -8.07
CA TRP A 78 19.09 0.85 -7.71
C TRP A 78 18.99 0.57 -6.20
N THR A 79 20.11 0.17 -5.58
CA THR A 79 20.15 -0.13 -4.15
C THR A 79 19.94 1.11 -3.30
N ASN A 80 20.57 2.24 -3.64
CA ASN A 80 20.39 3.50 -2.91
C ASN A 80 18.96 4.00 -3.00
N PHE A 81 18.35 3.91 -4.18
CA PHE A 81 16.96 4.31 -4.38
C PHE A 81 15.99 3.39 -3.62
N ALA A 82 16.22 2.08 -3.64
CA ALA A 82 15.43 1.13 -2.86
C ALA A 82 15.58 1.34 -1.34
N ASN A 83 16.77 1.70 -0.86
CA ASN A 83 17.06 1.95 0.56
C ASN A 83 16.30 3.17 1.12
N ILE A 84 15.75 4.05 0.29
CA ILE A 84 14.86 5.15 0.73
C ILE A 84 13.63 4.56 1.44
N HIS A 85 13.11 3.43 0.93
CA HIS A 85 12.03 2.70 1.58
C HIS A 85 12.54 2.04 2.87
N GLY A 86 13.60 1.25 2.78
CA GLY A 86 14.14 0.56 3.93
C GLY A 86 15.55 0.00 3.67
N ILE A 87 16.32 -0.16 4.74
CA ILE A 87 17.61 -0.85 4.71
C ILE A 87 17.48 -2.23 5.35
N GLY A 88 18.12 -3.22 4.74
CA GLY A 88 18.21 -4.55 5.30
C GLY A 88 19.02 -4.59 6.60
N PRO A 89 19.05 -5.73 7.31
CA PRO A 89 19.69 -5.85 8.62
C PRO A 89 21.21 -5.64 8.59
N ALA A 90 21.87 -5.81 7.44
CA ALA A 90 23.30 -5.49 7.32
C ALA A 90 23.46 -4.00 7.02
N PRO A 91 24.30 -3.25 7.76
CA PRO A 91 24.54 -1.85 7.46
C PRO A 91 25.10 -1.73 6.03
N PRO A 92 24.47 -0.95 5.16
CA PRO A 92 24.97 -0.72 3.83
C PRO A 92 26.24 0.12 3.89
N PRO A 93 27.09 0.06 2.85
CA PRO A 93 28.23 0.97 2.75
C PRO A 93 27.75 2.42 2.82
N THR A 94 28.56 3.29 3.42
CA THR A 94 28.27 4.72 3.49
C THR A 94 28.03 5.29 2.10
N SER A 95 26.90 5.96 1.92
CA SER A 95 26.53 6.61 0.66
C SER A 95 26.09 8.03 0.92
N PRO A 96 26.35 8.98 0.01
CA PRO A 96 25.76 10.32 0.07
C PRO A 96 24.24 10.34 0.14
N ALA A 97 23.58 9.24 -0.30
CA ALA A 97 22.12 9.06 -0.23
C ALA A 97 21.64 8.59 1.15
N SER A 98 22.53 8.17 2.07
CA SER A 98 22.13 7.60 3.37
C SER A 98 21.21 8.47 4.22
N PRO A 99 21.23 9.81 4.19
CA PRO A 99 20.27 10.63 4.91
C PRO A 99 18.80 10.45 4.45
N LEU A 100 18.58 9.88 3.25
CA LEU A 100 17.25 9.61 2.70
C LEU A 100 16.74 8.20 3.03
N TRP A 101 17.60 7.31 3.52
CA TRP A 101 17.24 5.91 3.77
C TRP A 101 16.34 5.75 4.99
N ASN A 102 15.52 4.70 5.00
CA ASN A 102 14.54 4.42 6.06
C ASN A 102 13.56 5.58 6.31
N THR A 103 13.11 6.24 5.26
CA THR A 103 12.19 7.38 5.39
C THR A 103 10.75 7.05 4.95
N CYS A 104 10.47 5.81 4.53
CA CYS A 104 9.11 5.42 4.20
C CYS A 104 8.16 5.61 5.40
N GLN A 105 6.89 5.78 5.09
CA GLN A 105 5.87 6.06 6.09
C GLN A 105 4.90 4.90 6.13
N HIS A 106 4.84 4.19 7.27
CA HIS A 106 3.89 3.10 7.52
C HIS A 106 3.11 3.35 8.79
N GLY A 107 1.90 2.79 8.90
CA GLY A 107 1.02 3.00 10.04
C GLY A 107 0.65 4.46 10.28
N SER A 108 0.76 5.32 9.29
CA SER A 108 0.51 6.74 9.41
C SER A 108 -0.31 7.29 8.25
N TRP A 109 -1.02 8.39 8.46
CA TRP A 109 -1.76 9.09 7.42
C TRP A 109 -0.89 9.62 6.26
N TRP A 110 0.45 9.56 6.39
CA TRP A 110 1.39 9.90 5.31
C TRP A 110 1.80 8.69 4.46
N PHE A 111 1.34 7.48 4.78
CA PHE A 111 1.62 6.27 3.99
C PHE A 111 1.34 6.48 2.49
N LEU A 112 0.11 6.86 2.14
CA LEU A 112 -0.29 7.03 0.74
C LEU A 112 0.46 8.17 0.04
N PRO A 113 0.50 9.42 0.55
CA PRO A 113 1.19 10.50 -0.15
C PRO A 113 2.70 10.30 -0.23
N TRP A 114 3.34 9.65 0.76
CA TRP A 114 4.76 9.35 0.69
C TRP A 114 5.06 8.37 -0.44
N HIS A 115 4.31 7.27 -0.54
CA HIS A 115 4.49 6.27 -1.60
C HIS A 115 4.13 6.82 -2.98
N ARG A 116 3.12 7.70 -3.09
CA ARG A 116 2.83 8.45 -4.32
C ARG A 116 4.02 9.28 -4.80
N MET A 117 4.68 10.00 -3.90
CA MET A 117 5.91 10.75 -4.23
C MET A 117 7.02 9.81 -4.67
N TYR A 118 7.25 8.73 -3.95
CA TYR A 118 8.29 7.74 -4.25
C TYR A 118 8.11 7.10 -5.63
N LEU A 119 6.88 6.73 -5.98
CA LEU A 119 6.52 6.26 -7.34
C LEU A 119 6.78 7.32 -8.41
N TRP A 120 6.42 8.56 -8.16
CA TRP A 120 6.62 9.64 -9.12
C TRP A 120 8.11 9.91 -9.38
N PHE A 121 8.93 9.93 -8.35
CA PHE A 121 10.38 10.08 -8.52
C PHE A 121 11.01 8.86 -9.21
N PHE A 122 10.53 7.65 -8.92
CA PHE A 122 10.95 6.44 -9.62
C PHE A 122 10.59 6.49 -11.12
N GLU A 123 9.36 6.87 -11.45
CA GLU A 123 8.90 7.04 -12.83
C GLU A 123 9.77 8.04 -13.60
N ARG A 124 10.15 9.14 -12.96
CA ARG A 124 11.10 10.13 -13.52
C ARG A 124 12.50 9.53 -13.73
N ALA A 125 12.97 8.71 -12.79
CA ALA A 125 14.26 8.04 -12.92
C ALA A 125 14.25 7.04 -14.09
N ILE A 126 13.22 6.21 -14.21
CA ILE A 126 13.08 5.28 -15.34
C ILE A 126 12.95 6.04 -16.67
N SER A 127 12.09 7.06 -16.75
CA SER A 127 11.94 7.89 -17.95
C SER A 127 13.28 8.47 -18.42
N LYS A 128 14.05 9.05 -17.50
CA LYS A 128 15.35 9.67 -17.82
C LYS A 128 16.39 8.65 -18.24
N LEU A 129 16.53 7.57 -17.46
CA LEU A 129 17.60 6.58 -17.65
C LEU A 129 17.31 5.60 -18.80
N SER A 130 16.04 5.36 -19.12
CA SER A 130 15.68 4.57 -20.30
C SER A 130 15.71 5.38 -21.60
N GLY A 131 15.68 6.71 -21.53
CA GLY A 131 15.53 7.60 -22.66
C GLY A 131 14.10 7.70 -23.20
N ASP A 132 13.09 7.18 -22.45
CA ASP A 132 11.68 7.23 -22.84
C ASP A 132 10.97 8.37 -22.09
N ALA A 133 10.80 9.50 -22.75
CA ALA A 133 10.14 10.68 -22.17
C ALA A 133 8.65 10.44 -21.84
N ASN A 134 8.02 9.46 -22.50
CA ASN A 134 6.61 9.10 -22.33
C ASN A 134 6.40 7.89 -21.43
N PHE A 135 7.44 7.43 -20.74
CA PHE A 135 7.32 6.31 -19.81
C PHE A 135 6.26 6.58 -18.77
N ALA A 136 5.33 5.62 -18.63
CA ALA A 136 4.32 5.59 -17.58
C ALA A 136 4.47 4.29 -16.77
N LEU A 137 4.56 4.41 -15.45
CA LEU A 137 4.75 3.28 -14.55
C LEU A 137 3.51 2.36 -14.57
N PRO A 138 3.64 1.08 -14.94
CA PRO A 138 2.48 0.18 -14.96
C PRO A 138 2.05 -0.23 -13.54
N TYR A 139 0.77 -0.55 -13.37
CA TYR A 139 0.23 -1.09 -12.13
C TYR A 139 -0.24 -2.54 -12.28
N TRP A 140 -0.15 -3.32 -11.20
CA TRP A 140 -0.61 -4.71 -11.13
C TRP A 140 -1.94 -4.78 -10.38
N ASP A 141 -3.06 -4.93 -11.13
CA ASP A 141 -4.40 -5.01 -10.55
C ASP A 141 -4.75 -6.42 -10.05
N TYR A 142 -4.11 -6.87 -9.02
CA TYR A 142 -4.42 -8.15 -8.37
C TYR A 142 -5.80 -8.20 -7.69
N THR A 143 -6.53 -7.07 -7.62
CA THR A 143 -7.93 -7.08 -7.14
C THR A 143 -8.89 -7.66 -8.17
N ASP A 144 -8.51 -7.69 -9.45
CA ASP A 144 -9.16 -8.48 -10.50
C ASP A 144 -8.77 -9.96 -10.32
N PRO A 145 -9.75 -10.88 -10.11
CA PRO A 145 -9.47 -12.30 -9.93
C PRO A 145 -8.62 -12.94 -11.04
N THR A 146 -8.66 -12.39 -12.24
CA THR A 146 -7.88 -12.89 -13.40
C THR A 146 -6.43 -12.41 -13.41
N GLN A 147 -6.02 -11.58 -12.46
CA GLN A 147 -4.69 -10.96 -12.37
C GLN A 147 -3.95 -11.28 -11.07
N ARG A 148 -4.36 -12.30 -10.32
CA ARG A 148 -3.73 -12.65 -9.04
C ARG A 148 -2.37 -13.32 -9.17
N ALA A 149 -2.01 -13.83 -10.34
CA ALA A 149 -0.66 -14.32 -10.61
C ALA A 149 0.29 -13.14 -10.88
N ILE A 150 1.55 -13.24 -10.41
CA ILE A 150 2.59 -12.30 -10.81
C ILE A 150 2.68 -12.29 -12.34
N PRO A 151 2.64 -11.14 -13.03
CA PRO A 151 2.70 -11.09 -14.48
C PRO A 151 3.93 -11.82 -15.05
N SER A 152 3.77 -12.55 -16.14
CA SER A 152 4.80 -13.44 -16.69
C SER A 152 6.14 -12.75 -16.92
N MET A 153 6.14 -11.46 -17.35
CA MET A 153 7.37 -10.70 -17.58
C MET A 153 8.21 -10.49 -16.30
N TYR A 154 7.61 -10.60 -15.10
CA TYR A 154 8.31 -10.49 -13.81
C TYR A 154 8.78 -11.83 -13.25
N ARG A 155 8.25 -12.96 -13.74
CA ARG A 155 8.56 -14.30 -13.22
C ARG A 155 9.31 -15.22 -14.18
N THR A 156 9.61 -14.76 -15.41
CA THR A 156 10.35 -15.59 -16.39
C THR A 156 11.86 -15.48 -16.16
N PRO A 157 12.54 -16.57 -15.81
CA PRO A 157 13.97 -16.57 -15.46
C PRO A 157 14.86 -16.59 -16.72
N THR A 158 14.74 -15.59 -17.59
CA THR A 158 15.63 -15.44 -18.75
C THR A 158 16.84 -14.59 -18.40
N THR A 159 17.99 -14.91 -19.01
CA THR A 159 19.23 -14.13 -18.85
C THR A 159 18.97 -12.66 -19.15
N GLY A 160 19.39 -11.77 -18.23
CA GLY A 160 19.22 -10.32 -18.36
C GLY A 160 17.81 -9.80 -18.03
N ASN A 161 16.89 -10.65 -17.59
CA ASN A 161 15.59 -10.18 -17.13
C ASN A 161 15.69 -9.57 -15.72
N VAL A 162 15.95 -8.28 -15.65
CA VAL A 162 16.06 -7.52 -14.39
C VAL A 162 14.76 -7.46 -13.59
N LEU A 163 13.62 -7.90 -14.14
CA LEU A 163 12.33 -7.95 -13.42
C LEU A 163 12.15 -9.26 -12.66
N PHE A 164 12.95 -10.31 -12.96
CA PHE A 164 12.87 -11.59 -12.28
C PHE A 164 13.68 -11.57 -10.99
N ILE A 165 13.04 -11.96 -9.89
CA ILE A 165 13.68 -12.11 -8.57
C ILE A 165 13.43 -13.54 -8.08
N PRO A 166 14.47 -14.37 -7.95
CA PRO A 166 14.34 -15.77 -7.55
C PRO A 166 13.92 -15.96 -6.08
N GLN A 167 14.16 -14.95 -5.23
CA GLN A 167 13.85 -15.00 -3.79
C GLN A 167 12.36 -14.91 -3.47
N ARG A 168 11.50 -14.55 -4.42
CA ARG A 168 10.04 -14.58 -4.22
C ARG A 168 9.58 -16.02 -3.96
N ASN A 169 8.44 -16.18 -3.33
CA ASN A 169 7.83 -17.48 -3.15
C ASN A 169 7.85 -18.30 -4.46
N ALA A 170 8.37 -19.53 -4.40
CA ALA A 170 8.58 -20.36 -5.58
C ALA A 170 7.27 -20.68 -6.32
N THR A 171 6.16 -20.90 -5.59
CA THR A 171 4.84 -21.15 -6.18
C THR A 171 4.40 -19.95 -7.02
N LEU A 172 4.59 -18.70 -6.54
CA LEU A 172 4.25 -17.50 -7.29
C LEU A 172 5.15 -17.29 -8.51
N ASN A 173 6.44 -17.56 -8.38
CA ASN A 173 7.36 -17.53 -9.53
C ASN A 173 7.03 -18.62 -10.58
N ALA A 174 6.45 -19.74 -10.17
CA ALA A 174 5.94 -20.77 -11.07
C ALA A 174 4.59 -20.44 -11.73
N GLY A 175 3.97 -19.32 -11.39
CA GLY A 175 2.67 -18.88 -11.95
C GLY A 175 1.49 -19.08 -11.04
N GLY A 176 1.73 -19.45 -9.79
CA GLY A 176 0.71 -19.49 -8.76
C GLY A 176 0.09 -18.12 -8.48
N GLN A 177 -0.99 -18.11 -7.71
CA GLN A 177 -1.85 -16.96 -7.50
C GLN A 177 -1.81 -16.48 -6.05
N LEU A 178 -2.01 -15.19 -5.84
CA LEU A 178 -2.31 -14.63 -4.52
C LEU A 178 -3.67 -15.15 -4.04
N PRO A 179 -3.83 -15.53 -2.77
CA PRO A 179 -5.12 -15.93 -2.22
C PRO A 179 -6.10 -14.74 -2.23
N ALA A 180 -7.39 -15.04 -2.37
CA ALA A 180 -8.44 -14.02 -2.46
C ALA A 180 -8.44 -13.07 -1.25
N SER A 181 -8.17 -13.59 -0.06
CA SER A 181 -8.11 -12.81 1.17
C SER A 181 -6.99 -11.76 1.15
N ALA A 182 -5.81 -12.10 0.60
CA ALA A 182 -4.67 -11.18 0.55
C ALA A 182 -4.95 -9.91 -0.27
N VAL A 183 -5.86 -9.99 -1.23
CA VAL A 183 -6.20 -8.91 -2.16
C VAL A 183 -7.59 -8.31 -1.94
N ASN A 184 -8.26 -8.67 -0.83
CA ASN A 184 -9.62 -8.25 -0.52
C ASN A 184 -9.64 -6.78 -0.04
N THR A 185 -10.19 -5.90 -0.85
CA THR A 185 -10.31 -4.47 -0.54
C THR A 185 -11.63 -4.08 0.14
N SER A 186 -12.56 -5.02 0.35
CA SER A 186 -13.91 -4.71 0.82
C SER A 186 -13.93 -3.98 2.17
N VAL A 187 -13.10 -4.41 3.11
CA VAL A 187 -12.98 -3.78 4.43
C VAL A 187 -12.45 -2.35 4.29
N ALA A 188 -11.36 -2.14 3.54
CA ALA A 188 -10.78 -0.82 3.33
C ALA A 188 -11.77 0.15 2.68
N PHE A 189 -12.46 -0.29 1.64
CA PHE A 189 -13.44 0.52 0.90
C PHE A 189 -14.76 0.73 1.66
N GLY A 190 -15.01 -0.01 2.73
CA GLY A 190 -16.11 0.22 3.66
C GLY A 190 -15.93 1.50 4.48
N PHE A 191 -14.69 1.95 4.69
CA PHE A 191 -14.43 3.20 5.41
C PHE A 191 -14.59 4.42 4.50
N THR A 192 -15.21 5.47 5.03
CA THR A 192 -15.41 6.75 4.36
C THR A 192 -14.48 7.86 4.89
N ASN A 193 -13.83 7.62 6.03
CA ASN A 193 -12.80 8.48 6.60
C ASN A 193 -11.41 8.05 6.11
N PHE A 194 -10.60 9.02 5.68
CA PHE A 194 -9.21 8.76 5.28
C PHE A 194 -8.35 8.36 6.47
N THR A 195 -8.51 9.04 7.58
CA THR A 195 -7.68 8.84 8.78
C THR A 195 -8.53 8.70 10.04
N GLY A 196 -7.98 8.04 11.05
CA GLY A 196 -8.51 7.91 12.39
C GLY A 196 -7.57 8.50 13.45
N PRO A 197 -7.98 8.57 14.71
CA PRO A 197 -7.14 8.99 15.82
C PRO A 197 -5.86 8.15 15.96
N THR A 198 -4.87 8.69 16.64
CA THR A 198 -3.62 7.97 16.95
C THR A 198 -3.90 6.64 17.65
N GLY A 199 -3.21 5.60 17.21
CA GLY A 199 -3.33 4.25 17.75
C GLY A 199 -4.56 3.47 17.29
N THR A 200 -5.33 3.98 16.32
CA THR A 200 -6.49 3.30 15.74
C THR A 200 -6.18 2.78 14.34
N SER A 201 -6.92 1.76 13.90
CA SER A 201 -6.87 1.22 12.54
C SER A 201 -8.18 1.42 11.77
N SER A 202 -9.15 2.12 12.36
CA SER A 202 -10.52 2.27 11.85
C SER A 202 -10.60 3.39 10.81
N SER A 203 -9.76 3.30 9.76
CA SER A 203 -9.71 4.27 8.66
C SER A 203 -9.16 3.64 7.38
N PHE A 204 -9.39 4.30 6.25
CA PHE A 204 -8.86 3.87 4.96
C PHE A 204 -7.32 3.99 4.89
N GLY A 205 -6.77 5.18 5.20
CA GLY A 205 -5.37 5.58 4.97
C GLY A 205 -4.50 5.68 6.22
N SER A 206 -4.92 5.07 7.34
CA SER A 206 -4.19 4.94 8.60
C SER A 206 -4.38 6.09 9.61
N GLN A 207 -3.70 6.01 10.76
CA GLN A 207 -3.87 6.88 11.91
C GLN A 207 -3.18 8.23 11.74
N GLN A 208 -3.68 9.25 12.45
CA GLN A 208 -3.04 10.55 12.55
C GLN A 208 -1.78 10.46 13.43
N LEU A 209 -0.68 11.00 12.93
CA LEU A 209 0.55 11.16 13.70
C LEU A 209 1.00 12.62 13.63
N ASN A 210 1.66 13.12 14.68
CA ASN A 210 2.19 14.47 14.72
C ASN A 210 3.55 14.59 14.01
N ALA A 211 4.26 13.49 13.85
CA ALA A 211 5.56 13.41 13.19
C ALA A 211 5.65 12.17 12.28
N PRO A 212 6.49 12.21 11.23
CA PRO A 212 6.79 11.04 10.41
C PRO A 212 7.25 9.86 11.24
N ASN A 213 6.84 8.66 10.84
CA ASN A 213 7.24 7.42 11.48
C ASN A 213 7.45 6.35 10.42
N HIS A 214 8.60 5.69 10.47
CA HIS A 214 8.98 4.66 9.51
C HIS A 214 8.16 3.38 9.64
N GLY A 215 7.75 2.99 10.85
CA GLY A 215 7.04 1.73 11.10
C GLY A 215 6.06 1.81 12.27
N ALA A 216 5.15 2.82 12.26
CA ALA A 216 4.10 2.89 13.28
C ALA A 216 3.08 1.76 13.11
N SER A 217 2.38 1.41 14.17
CA SER A 217 1.26 0.46 14.16
C SER A 217 0.16 0.92 15.13
N PRO A 218 -1.09 0.50 14.94
CA PRO A 218 -1.61 -0.37 13.88
C PRO A 218 -1.70 0.33 12.52
N HIS A 219 -1.67 -0.45 11.45
CA HIS A 219 -1.84 0.01 10.07
C HIS A 219 -3.30 0.32 9.75
N GLY A 220 -3.54 1.25 8.81
CA GLY A 220 -4.85 1.51 8.23
C GLY A 220 -5.33 0.36 7.34
N ARG A 221 -6.57 0.45 6.85
CA ARG A 221 -7.19 -0.72 6.21
C ARG A 221 -6.64 -1.01 4.82
N LEU A 222 -6.32 0.00 4.02
CA LEU A 222 -5.69 -0.22 2.72
C LEU A 222 -4.25 -0.71 2.88
N GLU A 223 -3.57 -0.25 3.92
CA GLU A 223 -2.22 -0.67 4.25
C GLU A 223 -2.19 -2.12 4.75
N SER A 224 -3.02 -2.50 5.74
CA SER A 224 -3.06 -3.88 6.26
C SER A 224 -3.53 -4.89 5.21
N THR A 225 -4.49 -4.53 4.35
CA THR A 225 -4.98 -5.36 3.25
C THR A 225 -5.51 -4.45 2.12
N PRO A 226 -4.96 -4.52 0.92
CA PRO A 226 -4.09 -5.57 0.37
C PRO A 226 -2.58 -5.37 0.57
N HIS A 227 -2.10 -4.17 0.98
CA HIS A 227 -0.67 -3.86 0.91
C HIS A 227 0.20 -4.87 1.68
N ASP A 228 0.08 -4.95 3.02
CA ASP A 228 0.90 -5.86 3.85
C ASP A 228 0.70 -7.33 3.46
N SER A 229 -0.57 -7.68 3.13
CA SER A 229 -0.92 -9.06 2.77
C SER A 229 -0.22 -9.51 1.48
N VAL A 230 -0.13 -8.65 0.47
CA VAL A 230 0.57 -8.94 -0.78
C VAL A 230 2.06 -9.05 -0.54
N HIS A 231 2.65 -8.14 0.23
CA HIS A 231 4.04 -8.21 0.66
C HIS A 231 4.36 -9.55 1.34
N GLY A 232 3.53 -9.94 2.32
CA GLY A 232 3.73 -11.17 3.10
C GLY A 232 3.65 -12.44 2.26
N VAL A 233 2.70 -12.54 1.33
CA VAL A 233 2.51 -13.73 0.48
C VAL A 233 3.60 -13.85 -0.59
N ILE A 234 4.07 -12.72 -1.16
CA ILE A 234 5.17 -12.76 -2.16
C ILE A 234 6.48 -13.20 -1.49
N GLY A 235 6.70 -12.79 -0.24
CA GLY A 235 7.91 -13.17 0.50
C GLY A 235 9.21 -12.66 -0.13
N GLY A 236 10.32 -13.27 0.20
CA GLY A 236 11.64 -12.85 -0.28
C GLY A 236 11.91 -11.38 0.01
N PHE A 237 12.39 -10.62 -0.98
CA PHE A 237 12.59 -9.18 -0.80
C PHE A 237 11.30 -8.44 -0.44
N MET A 238 10.18 -8.79 -1.06
CA MET A 238 8.89 -8.16 -0.79
C MET A 238 8.41 -8.36 0.65
N GLY A 239 8.83 -9.42 1.32
CA GLY A 239 8.37 -9.75 2.68
C GLY A 239 8.98 -8.91 3.80
N SER A 240 9.98 -8.06 3.52
CA SER A 240 10.68 -7.25 4.53
C SER A 240 10.76 -5.78 4.13
N PHE A 241 10.53 -4.87 5.06
CA PHE A 241 10.68 -3.42 4.87
C PHE A 241 12.05 -3.07 4.29
N GLY A 242 13.10 -3.67 4.85
CA GLY A 242 14.49 -3.36 4.51
C GLY A 242 14.90 -3.77 3.10
N THR A 243 14.09 -4.55 2.39
CA THR A 243 14.45 -5.07 1.07
C THR A 243 13.35 -4.94 0.02
N ALA A 244 12.12 -4.67 0.42
CA ALA A 244 10.94 -4.74 -0.46
C ALA A 244 11.10 -3.96 -1.78
N ALA A 245 11.61 -2.74 -1.73
CA ALA A 245 11.79 -1.90 -2.93
C ALA A 245 12.94 -2.36 -3.84
N ARG A 246 13.74 -3.35 -3.44
CA ARG A 246 14.73 -4.03 -4.31
C ARG A 246 14.08 -5.01 -5.28
N ASP A 247 12.83 -5.38 -5.02
CA ASP A 247 12.06 -6.22 -5.94
C ASP A 247 11.33 -5.34 -6.96
N PRO A 248 11.53 -5.51 -8.29
CA PRO A 248 10.85 -4.71 -9.30
C PRO A 248 9.32 -4.77 -9.25
N ILE A 249 8.72 -5.85 -8.73
CA ILE A 249 7.25 -5.93 -8.60
C ILE A 249 6.69 -4.98 -7.53
N PHE A 250 7.52 -4.54 -6.58
CA PHE A 250 7.19 -3.53 -5.58
C PHE A 250 6.56 -2.27 -6.22
N TRP A 251 7.16 -1.80 -7.31
CA TRP A 251 6.75 -0.57 -7.98
C TRP A 251 5.39 -0.70 -8.64
N ALA A 252 5.09 -1.86 -9.24
CA ALA A 252 3.77 -2.14 -9.82
C ALA A 252 2.71 -2.42 -8.74
N HIS A 253 3.10 -3.03 -7.62
CA HIS A 253 2.26 -3.22 -6.44
C HIS A 253 1.86 -1.88 -5.83
N HIS A 254 2.83 -1.00 -5.54
CA HIS A 254 2.55 0.31 -4.97
C HIS A 254 1.81 1.24 -5.95
N ALA A 255 2.06 1.13 -7.26
CA ALA A 255 1.24 1.80 -8.26
C ALA A 255 -0.24 1.37 -8.19
N ASN A 256 -0.51 0.09 -7.86
CA ASN A 256 -1.88 -0.34 -7.62
C ASN A 256 -2.44 0.19 -6.29
N ILE A 257 -1.66 0.26 -5.23
CA ILE A 257 -2.08 0.88 -3.95
C ILE A 257 -2.45 2.36 -4.18
N ASP A 258 -1.63 3.10 -4.92
CA ASP A 258 -1.89 4.49 -5.30
C ASP A 258 -3.15 4.62 -6.17
N ARG A 259 -3.36 3.72 -7.14
CA ARG A 259 -4.59 3.63 -7.92
C ARG A 259 -5.82 3.36 -7.04
N LEU A 260 -5.71 2.49 -6.06
CA LEU A 260 -6.81 2.17 -5.14
C LEU A 260 -7.19 3.38 -4.28
N TRP A 261 -6.25 4.27 -3.94
CA TRP A 261 -6.56 5.55 -3.32
C TRP A 261 -7.41 6.43 -4.25
N ASP A 262 -7.02 6.58 -5.52
CA ASP A 262 -7.82 7.30 -6.51
C ASP A 262 -9.21 6.68 -6.68
N VAL A 263 -9.32 5.34 -6.78
CA VAL A 263 -10.61 4.63 -6.85
C VAL A 263 -11.47 4.88 -5.60
N TRP A 264 -10.86 4.94 -4.41
CA TRP A 264 -11.60 5.25 -3.19
C TRP A 264 -12.19 6.67 -3.22
N LEU A 265 -11.42 7.66 -3.69
CA LEU A 265 -11.88 9.05 -3.86
C LEU A 265 -13.03 9.16 -4.88
N THR A 266 -12.99 8.38 -5.98
CA THR A 266 -14.08 8.40 -6.99
C THR A 266 -15.41 7.85 -6.50
N ARG A 267 -15.44 7.11 -5.38
CA ARG A 267 -16.69 6.62 -4.77
C ARG A 267 -17.52 7.72 -4.11
N GLY A 268 -16.97 8.93 -3.96
CA GLY A 268 -17.69 10.09 -3.44
C GLY A 268 -18.16 9.93 -2.00
N GLY A 269 -19.28 10.56 -1.66
CA GLY A 269 -19.77 10.68 -0.29
C GLY A 269 -18.86 11.60 0.53
N SER A 270 -18.49 11.18 1.73
CA SER A 270 -17.53 11.90 2.58
C SER A 270 -16.06 11.57 2.32
N ARG A 271 -15.77 10.77 1.28
CA ARG A 271 -14.41 10.36 0.95
C ARG A 271 -13.61 11.52 0.37
N ARG A 272 -12.62 11.94 1.13
CA ARG A 272 -11.71 13.04 0.78
C ARG A 272 -10.40 12.88 1.54
N ASP A 273 -9.37 13.54 1.05
CA ASP A 273 -8.09 13.67 1.73
C ASP A 273 -8.21 14.47 3.03
N PRO A 274 -7.28 14.30 3.99
CA PRO A 274 -7.29 15.06 5.23
C PRO A 274 -7.22 16.57 4.97
N ASN A 275 -8.25 17.31 5.40
CA ASN A 275 -8.25 18.77 5.40
C ASN A 275 -7.49 19.29 6.64
N ASN A 276 -6.15 19.12 6.64
CA ASN A 276 -5.29 19.38 7.78
C ASN A 276 -3.93 19.95 7.35
N THR A 277 -3.53 21.09 7.92
CA THR A 277 -2.28 21.78 7.55
C THR A 277 -1.03 20.97 7.90
N THR A 278 -1.02 20.22 9.02
CA THR A 278 0.10 19.36 9.40
C THR A 278 0.34 18.27 8.36
N TRP A 279 -0.74 17.64 7.89
CA TRP A 279 -0.68 16.63 6.83
C TRP A 279 -0.24 17.25 5.51
N CYS A 280 -0.89 18.33 5.10
CA CYS A 280 -0.69 18.99 3.80
C CYS A 280 0.70 19.59 3.62
N ASN A 281 1.24 20.23 4.67
CA ASN A 281 2.52 20.93 4.59
C ASN A 281 3.73 20.03 4.88
N ARG A 282 3.49 18.76 5.26
CA ARG A 282 4.60 17.81 5.43
C ARG A 282 5.34 17.65 4.10
N ALA A 283 6.66 17.80 4.15
CA ALA A 283 7.55 17.54 3.03
C ALA A 283 8.36 16.28 3.26
N PHE A 284 8.61 15.55 2.17
CA PHE A 284 9.54 14.44 2.09
C PHE A 284 10.49 14.67 0.92
N SER A 285 11.70 14.15 1.02
CA SER A 285 12.77 14.43 0.06
C SER A 285 13.21 13.17 -0.69
N PHE A 286 13.44 13.31 -1.98
CA PHE A 286 13.83 12.21 -2.86
C PHE A 286 14.89 12.67 -3.86
N PRO A 287 15.77 11.79 -4.36
CA PRO A 287 16.67 12.12 -5.46
C PRO A 287 15.87 12.21 -6.77
N ASP A 288 16.04 13.31 -7.51
CA ASP A 288 15.33 13.51 -8.77
C ASP A 288 16.27 13.38 -9.97
N ALA A 289 15.95 12.44 -10.86
CA ALA A 289 16.70 12.21 -12.10
C ALA A 289 16.55 13.33 -13.12
N LYS A 290 15.53 14.16 -13.00
CA LYS A 290 15.23 15.29 -13.91
C LYS A 290 15.54 16.65 -13.27
N ALA A 291 16.12 16.71 -12.08
CA ALA A 291 16.64 17.93 -11.52
C ALA A 291 17.80 18.51 -12.34
N ALA A 292 18.08 19.80 -12.20
CA ALA A 292 19.18 20.48 -12.91
C ALA A 292 20.54 19.76 -12.68
N THR A 293 20.79 19.31 -11.45
CA THR A 293 21.83 18.33 -11.13
C THR A 293 21.15 16.98 -10.97
N GLN A 294 21.41 16.04 -11.89
CA GLN A 294 20.79 14.72 -11.87
C GLN A 294 21.05 14.01 -10.53
N GLY A 295 19.96 13.55 -9.91
CA GLY A 295 20.02 12.91 -8.59
C GLY A 295 20.08 13.86 -7.41
N ALA A 296 19.98 15.18 -7.63
CA ALA A 296 19.85 16.13 -6.53
C ALA A 296 18.60 15.81 -5.69
N THR A 297 18.72 15.99 -4.38
CA THR A 297 17.62 15.80 -3.44
C THR A 297 16.62 16.95 -3.55
N VAL A 298 15.36 16.60 -3.81
CA VAL A 298 14.25 17.56 -3.98
C VAL A 298 13.18 17.30 -2.92
N PRO A 299 12.82 18.29 -2.10
CA PRO A 299 11.69 18.20 -1.19
C PRO A 299 10.37 18.35 -1.96
N LYS A 300 9.34 17.57 -1.58
CA LYS A 300 7.99 17.68 -2.12
C LYS A 300 6.97 17.62 -0.99
N GLN A 301 6.07 18.60 -0.95
CA GLN A 301 5.03 18.65 0.07
C GLN A 301 3.82 17.79 -0.33
N VAL A 302 3.12 17.26 0.67
CA VAL A 302 1.91 16.45 0.46
C VAL A 302 0.86 17.20 -0.37
N LYS A 303 0.62 18.48 -0.10
CA LYS A 303 -0.32 19.31 -0.89
C LYS A 303 0.01 19.41 -2.38
N ALA A 304 1.25 19.10 -2.78
CA ALA A 304 1.70 19.14 -4.17
C ALA A 304 1.55 17.78 -4.89
N VAL A 305 0.91 16.79 -4.24
CA VAL A 305 0.75 15.43 -4.81
C VAL A 305 -0.65 14.84 -4.63
N ILE A 306 -1.59 15.56 -4.02
CA ILE A 306 -2.95 15.07 -3.75
C ILE A 306 -3.83 14.96 -5.01
N ASN A 307 -3.45 15.62 -6.09
CA ASN A 307 -4.15 15.59 -7.37
C ASN A 307 -3.20 15.05 -8.45
N GLY A 308 -3.17 13.73 -8.63
CA GLY A 308 -2.21 13.03 -9.50
C GLY A 308 -2.12 13.64 -10.90
N LEU A 309 -3.24 13.78 -11.62
CA LEU A 309 -3.24 14.33 -12.99
C LEU A 309 -2.82 15.81 -13.02
N ALA A 310 -3.40 16.64 -12.16
CA ALA A 310 -3.18 18.09 -12.21
C ALA A 310 -1.79 18.52 -11.67
N GLN A 311 -1.22 17.76 -10.73
CA GLN A 311 0.00 18.13 -10.03
C GLN A 311 1.23 17.28 -10.41
N LEU A 312 0.99 16.04 -10.82
CA LEU A 312 2.05 15.08 -11.13
C LEU A 312 2.04 14.61 -12.60
N GLY A 313 1.02 15.00 -13.36
CA GLY A 313 0.89 14.70 -14.78
C GLY A 313 0.55 13.25 -15.10
N TYR A 314 -0.07 12.49 -14.21
CA TYR A 314 -0.48 11.11 -14.48
C TYR A 314 -1.92 10.81 -14.04
N SER A 315 -2.50 9.80 -14.67
CA SER A 315 -3.74 9.14 -14.28
C SER A 315 -3.59 7.63 -14.44
N TYR A 316 -4.57 6.86 -13.98
CA TYR A 316 -4.58 5.39 -14.13
C TYR A 316 -5.57 4.93 -15.17
N GLN A 317 -5.16 3.97 -16.02
CA GLN A 317 -6.06 3.31 -16.98
C GLN A 317 -7.25 2.69 -16.24
N GLY A 318 -8.47 2.96 -16.71
CA GLY A 318 -9.70 2.43 -16.14
C GLY A 318 -10.18 3.10 -14.84
N VAL A 319 -9.53 4.16 -14.39
CA VAL A 319 -10.01 4.97 -13.24
C VAL A 319 -10.72 6.22 -13.78
N ALA A 320 -11.92 6.49 -13.24
CA ALA A 320 -12.66 7.70 -13.56
C ALA A 320 -11.92 8.97 -13.08
N ALA A 321 -12.35 10.14 -13.55
CA ALA A 321 -11.80 11.41 -13.08
C ALA A 321 -11.90 11.52 -11.55
N VAL A 322 -10.76 11.69 -10.89
CA VAL A 322 -10.69 11.81 -9.43
C VAL A 322 -11.16 13.22 -9.05
N PRO A 323 -12.08 13.36 -8.08
CA PRO A 323 -12.50 14.67 -7.58
C PRO A 323 -11.31 15.46 -7.05
N ALA A 324 -11.21 16.74 -7.40
CA ALA A 324 -10.13 17.61 -6.95
C ALA A 324 -10.09 17.66 -5.41
N GLN A 325 -8.92 17.43 -4.86
CA GLN A 325 -8.64 17.55 -3.43
C GLN A 325 -8.00 18.90 -3.11
N SER A 326 -8.22 19.41 -1.92
CA SER A 326 -7.68 20.70 -1.49
C SER A 326 -7.14 20.64 -0.07
N CYS A 327 -6.18 21.49 0.19
CA CYS A 327 -5.60 21.68 1.52
C CYS A 327 -6.10 23.03 2.11
N PRO A 328 -6.25 23.14 3.45
CA PRO A 328 -6.65 24.39 4.08
C PRO A 328 -5.57 25.45 3.93
N THR A 329 -5.98 26.69 3.74
CA THR A 329 -5.09 27.86 3.64
C THR A 329 -4.70 28.42 5.00
N THR A 330 -5.52 28.17 6.04
CA THR A 330 -5.28 28.60 7.41
C THR A 330 -4.75 27.47 8.26
N SER A 331 -3.74 27.74 9.11
CA SER A 331 -3.27 26.78 10.10
C SER A 331 -4.39 26.54 11.11
N LEU A 332 -4.99 25.37 11.06
CA LEU A 332 -5.68 24.84 12.23
C LEU A 332 -4.55 24.49 13.22
N GLY A 333 -4.65 24.92 14.47
CA GLY A 333 -3.64 24.64 15.50
C GLY A 333 -3.25 23.17 15.56
N PRO A 334 -2.19 22.81 16.31
CA PRO A 334 -1.75 21.43 16.42
C PRO A 334 -2.96 20.57 16.82
N ILE A 335 -3.16 19.46 16.09
CA ILE A 335 -4.15 18.47 16.49
C ILE A 335 -3.69 17.99 17.86
N THR A 336 -4.42 18.38 18.90
CA THR A 336 -4.34 17.67 20.17
C THR A 336 -4.76 16.25 19.83
N ALA A 337 -3.79 15.33 19.76
CA ALA A 337 -4.08 13.92 19.77
C ALA A 337 -4.92 13.71 21.02
N THR A 338 -6.21 13.53 20.82
CA THR A 338 -7.04 13.03 21.91
C THR A 338 -6.55 11.60 22.03
N ASP A 339 -5.66 11.39 22.98
CA ASP A 339 -5.30 10.06 23.43
C ASP A 339 -6.62 9.46 23.93
N LEU A 340 -7.29 8.76 23.00
CA LEU A 340 -8.41 7.93 23.41
C LEU A 340 -7.77 6.93 24.34
N THR A 341 -7.94 7.14 25.64
CA THR A 341 -7.52 6.20 26.67
C THR A 341 -8.16 4.88 26.33
N LYS A 342 -7.38 4.02 25.70
CA LYS A 342 -7.83 2.72 25.20
C LYS A 342 -8.19 1.88 26.38
N THR A 343 -9.47 1.87 26.71
CA THR A 343 -9.95 1.05 27.81
C THR A 343 -9.87 -0.41 27.38
N THR A 344 -8.90 -1.13 27.93
CA THR A 344 -8.81 -2.58 27.75
C THR A 344 -9.98 -3.23 28.44
N ILE A 345 -10.85 -3.89 27.66
CA ILE A 345 -12.02 -4.60 28.19
C ILE A 345 -11.60 -5.97 28.70
N THR A 346 -10.70 -6.63 28.00
CA THR A 346 -10.13 -7.90 28.41
C THR A 346 -8.73 -8.12 27.84
N ALA A 347 -7.93 -8.90 28.51
CA ALA A 347 -6.59 -9.30 28.08
C ALA A 347 -6.38 -10.79 28.34
N GLN A 348 -5.81 -11.48 27.38
CA GLN A 348 -5.21 -12.80 27.57
C GLN A 348 -3.69 -12.63 27.41
N PRO A 349 -2.92 -12.65 28.53
CA PRO A 349 -1.47 -12.64 28.45
C PRO A 349 -1.00 -14.07 28.16
N GLN A 350 -0.79 -14.39 26.90
CA GLN A 350 -0.20 -15.65 26.49
C GLN A 350 0.66 -15.41 25.26
N ALA A 351 1.96 -15.71 25.37
CA ALA A 351 2.81 -15.77 24.19
C ALA A 351 2.31 -16.90 23.30
N ILE A 352 1.85 -16.58 22.11
CA ILE A 352 1.32 -17.52 21.13
C ILE A 352 2.21 -17.50 19.89
N GLU A 353 2.62 -18.68 19.46
CA GLU A 353 3.31 -18.89 18.19
C GLU A 353 2.28 -19.38 17.14
N LEU A 354 2.22 -18.72 15.99
CA LEU A 354 1.40 -19.13 14.86
C LEU A 354 2.19 -20.05 13.95
N GLY A 355 1.60 -21.18 13.60
CA GLY A 355 2.18 -22.20 12.73
C GLY A 355 1.48 -22.33 11.37
N ALA A 356 1.81 -23.40 10.65
CA ALA A 356 1.21 -23.76 9.37
C ALA A 356 -0.21 -24.36 9.50
N ALA A 357 -0.68 -24.59 10.72
CA ALA A 357 -2.04 -25.04 11.02
C ALA A 357 -2.87 -23.91 11.62
N ALA A 358 -4.19 -24.01 11.51
CA ALA A 358 -5.10 -23.08 12.18
C ALA A 358 -4.90 -23.12 13.69
N SER A 359 -4.91 -21.96 14.32
CA SER A 359 -4.74 -21.77 15.77
C SER A 359 -5.90 -20.96 16.33
N ALA A 360 -6.37 -21.27 17.54
CA ALA A 360 -7.44 -20.54 18.17
C ALA A 360 -7.02 -20.00 19.55
N VAL A 361 -7.51 -18.81 19.87
CA VAL A 361 -7.30 -18.13 21.15
C VAL A 361 -8.64 -17.69 21.71
N ARG A 362 -8.91 -17.95 22.97
CA ARG A 362 -10.12 -17.49 23.63
C ARG A 362 -9.87 -16.18 24.37
N VAL A 363 -10.65 -15.17 24.02
CA VAL A 363 -10.71 -13.88 24.73
C VAL A 363 -11.97 -13.89 25.60
N VAL A 364 -11.83 -13.65 26.89
CA VAL A 364 -12.94 -13.65 27.83
C VAL A 364 -13.26 -12.24 28.29
N VAL A 365 -14.46 -11.76 28.02
CA VAL A 365 -14.97 -10.48 28.55
C VAL A 365 -15.54 -10.70 29.94
N PRO A 366 -14.92 -10.15 30.98
CA PRO A 366 -15.45 -10.31 32.36
C PRO A 366 -16.88 -9.75 32.46
N LYS A 367 -17.74 -10.38 33.22
CA LYS A 367 -19.15 -9.95 33.45
C LYS A 367 -19.24 -8.48 33.86
N ALA A 368 -18.32 -8.02 34.72
CA ALA A 368 -18.23 -6.63 35.18
C ALA A 368 -17.93 -5.63 34.02
N LYS A 369 -17.38 -6.11 32.90
CA LYS A 369 -17.03 -5.29 31.70
C LYS A 369 -18.02 -5.46 30.54
N ALA A 370 -18.94 -6.41 30.63
CA ALA A 370 -19.88 -6.69 29.53
C ALA A 370 -20.76 -5.48 29.20
N GLY A 371 -21.26 -4.76 30.22
CA GLY A 371 -22.04 -3.53 29.99
C GLY A 371 -21.25 -2.43 29.26
N GLN A 372 -19.99 -2.23 29.62
CA GLN A 372 -19.08 -1.30 28.96
C GLN A 372 -18.86 -1.71 27.50
N ALA A 373 -18.57 -2.97 27.23
CA ALA A 373 -18.36 -3.48 25.89
C ALA A 373 -19.61 -3.34 25.00
N LEU A 374 -20.80 -3.58 25.55
CA LEU A 374 -22.05 -3.42 24.82
C LEU A 374 -22.37 -1.93 24.51
N ALA A 375 -21.99 -1.01 25.39
CA ALA A 375 -22.18 0.42 25.23
C ALA A 375 -21.12 1.08 24.31
N ALA A 376 -19.99 0.42 24.07
CA ALA A 376 -18.90 0.95 23.25
C ALA A 376 -19.36 1.30 21.84
N ARG A 377 -18.89 2.44 21.29
CA ARG A 377 -19.19 2.87 19.91
C ARG A 377 -18.43 2.07 18.87
N ALA A 378 -17.21 1.70 19.18
CA ALA A 378 -16.39 0.83 18.33
C ALA A 378 -15.62 -0.15 19.21
N LEU A 379 -15.66 -1.43 18.86
CA LEU A 379 -14.87 -2.48 19.48
C LEU A 379 -13.86 -3.01 18.50
N VAL A 380 -12.61 -3.12 18.96
CA VAL A 380 -11.51 -3.66 18.19
C VAL A 380 -10.86 -4.83 18.93
N LEU A 381 -10.54 -5.85 18.15
CA LEU A 381 -9.64 -6.92 18.55
C LEU A 381 -8.22 -6.45 18.26
N ARG A 382 -7.37 -6.37 19.27
CA ARG A 382 -5.95 -5.99 19.16
C ARG A 382 -5.08 -7.19 19.41
N ILE A 383 -4.13 -7.42 18.52
CA ILE A 383 -3.06 -8.42 18.65
C ILE A 383 -1.79 -7.63 18.90
N GLU A 384 -1.26 -7.71 20.09
CA GLU A 384 -0.20 -6.84 20.59
C GLU A 384 1.12 -7.56 20.79
N GLY A 385 2.21 -6.84 20.60
CA GLY A 385 3.56 -7.36 20.80
C GLY A 385 3.95 -8.42 19.79
N ILE A 386 3.56 -8.20 18.54
CA ILE A 386 3.88 -9.09 17.43
C ILE A 386 5.38 -9.01 17.13
N SER A 387 6.00 -10.18 16.98
CA SER A 387 7.38 -10.36 16.55
C SER A 387 7.44 -11.39 15.43
N VAL A 388 8.35 -11.19 14.49
CA VAL A 388 8.66 -12.15 13.45
C VAL A 388 10.16 -12.43 13.42
N THR A 389 10.55 -13.68 13.21
CA THR A 389 11.97 -14.05 13.09
C THR A 389 12.50 -13.86 11.67
N ALA A 390 11.62 -13.98 10.70
CA ALA A 390 11.84 -13.71 9.27
C ALA A 390 10.46 -13.55 8.62
N PRO A 391 10.36 -12.95 7.40
CA PRO A 391 9.09 -12.92 6.67
C PRO A 391 8.51 -14.33 6.53
N PRO A 392 7.27 -14.58 6.99
CA PRO A 392 6.75 -15.95 7.10
C PRO A 392 6.36 -16.58 5.75
N GLY A 393 6.20 -15.78 4.67
CA GLY A 393 5.73 -16.24 3.36
C GLY A 393 4.23 -16.61 3.34
N VAL A 394 3.51 -16.28 4.40
CA VAL A 394 2.08 -16.50 4.58
C VAL A 394 1.45 -15.32 5.32
N ILE A 395 0.13 -15.22 5.22
CA ILE A 395 -0.72 -14.37 6.06
C ILE A 395 -1.65 -15.24 6.89
N TYR A 396 -2.29 -14.66 7.90
CA TYR A 396 -3.31 -15.36 8.68
C TYR A 396 -4.65 -14.64 8.56
N GLU A 397 -5.65 -15.32 8.02
CA GLU A 397 -7.03 -14.88 8.10
C GLU A 397 -7.50 -14.94 9.56
N VAL A 398 -8.09 -13.87 10.03
CA VAL A 398 -8.59 -13.77 11.41
C VAL A 398 -10.10 -13.86 11.41
N TYR A 399 -10.60 -14.81 12.21
CA TYR A 399 -12.02 -15.06 12.38
C TYR A 399 -12.43 -14.95 13.84
N ILE A 400 -13.67 -14.53 14.08
CA ILE A 400 -14.30 -14.55 15.40
C ILE A 400 -15.43 -15.57 15.41
N ALA A 401 -15.39 -16.47 16.41
CA ALA A 401 -16.37 -17.54 16.59
C ALA A 401 -16.63 -18.33 15.31
N LEU A 402 -15.56 -18.74 14.63
CA LEU A 402 -15.66 -19.63 13.47
C LEU A 402 -16.13 -21.00 13.95
N PRO A 403 -17.27 -21.54 13.47
CA PRO A 403 -17.71 -22.89 13.86
C PRO A 403 -16.71 -23.95 13.40
N ALA A 404 -16.50 -24.98 14.22
CA ALA A 404 -15.48 -26.02 13.99
C ALA A 404 -15.57 -26.71 12.63
N GLU A 405 -16.79 -26.97 12.15
CA GLU A 405 -17.05 -27.66 10.89
C GLU A 405 -17.16 -26.71 9.67
N THR A 406 -16.93 -25.39 9.88
CA THR A 406 -17.04 -24.42 8.79
C THR A 406 -15.71 -24.24 8.11
N LYS A 407 -15.67 -24.45 6.77
CA LYS A 407 -14.49 -24.12 5.98
C LYS A 407 -14.25 -22.60 6.03
N PRO A 408 -13.06 -22.15 6.46
CA PRO A 408 -12.75 -20.73 6.51
C PRO A 408 -12.84 -20.08 5.12
N ASP A 409 -13.58 -18.96 5.01
CA ASP A 409 -13.74 -18.18 3.79
C ASP A 409 -13.90 -16.69 4.15
N PRO A 410 -13.18 -15.77 3.48
CA PRO A 410 -13.26 -14.32 3.76
C PRO A 410 -14.65 -13.69 3.49
N SER A 411 -15.57 -14.39 2.84
CA SER A 411 -16.95 -13.94 2.67
C SER A 411 -17.83 -14.18 3.90
N LEU A 412 -17.37 -15.00 4.85
CA LEU A 412 -18.12 -15.29 6.08
C LEU A 412 -18.21 -14.06 6.97
N PRO A 413 -19.35 -13.88 7.67
CA PRO A 413 -19.54 -12.77 8.61
C PRO A 413 -18.60 -12.84 9.83
N ASN A 414 -17.96 -13.98 10.06
CA ASN A 414 -16.98 -14.22 11.10
C ASN A 414 -15.59 -13.71 10.75
N TYR A 415 -15.30 -13.47 9.46
CA TYR A 415 -14.02 -12.92 9.01
C TYR A 415 -13.89 -11.46 9.39
N VAL A 416 -12.75 -11.08 9.97
CA VAL A 416 -12.49 -9.70 10.43
C VAL A 416 -11.27 -9.05 9.77
N GLY A 417 -10.47 -9.80 9.06
CA GLY A 417 -9.32 -9.29 8.32
C GLY A 417 -8.14 -10.25 8.27
N ASN A 418 -7.00 -9.77 7.77
CA ASN A 418 -5.75 -10.51 7.73
C ASN A 418 -4.75 -9.97 8.73
N LEU A 419 -4.06 -10.87 9.42
CA LEU A 419 -2.82 -10.58 10.12
C LEU A 419 -1.66 -10.83 9.15
N ALA A 420 -1.05 -9.76 8.67
CA ALA A 420 0.13 -9.74 7.83
C ALA A 420 1.16 -8.81 8.51
N PRO A 421 2.15 -9.34 9.22
CA PRO A 421 3.02 -8.56 10.08
C PRO A 421 4.19 -7.94 9.30
N PHE A 422 3.91 -7.32 8.14
CA PHE A 422 4.91 -6.61 7.35
C PHE A 422 5.43 -5.40 8.12
N GLY A 423 6.73 -5.34 8.37
CA GLY A 423 7.40 -4.33 9.18
C GLY A 423 7.58 -4.70 10.66
N ALA A 424 6.99 -5.79 11.14
CA ALA A 424 7.17 -6.22 12.52
C ALA A 424 8.63 -6.63 12.86
N GLU A 425 9.42 -6.96 11.84
CA GLU A 425 10.85 -7.26 11.99
C GLU A 425 11.70 -6.03 12.35
N MET A 426 11.21 -4.82 12.06
CA MET A 426 11.91 -3.57 12.38
C MET A 426 11.80 -3.20 13.85
N HIS A 427 10.70 -3.60 14.51
CA HIS A 427 10.39 -3.28 15.89
C HIS A 427 9.82 -4.52 16.62
N PRO A 428 10.65 -5.55 16.87
CA PRO A 428 10.19 -6.80 17.47
C PRO A 428 9.48 -6.59 18.81
N GLY A 429 8.26 -7.09 18.93
CA GLY A 429 7.46 -6.99 20.15
C GLY A 429 6.74 -5.67 20.37
N GLU A 430 6.80 -4.73 19.41
CA GLU A 430 6.09 -3.45 19.46
C GLU A 430 4.94 -3.38 18.44
N PHE A 431 5.00 -4.20 17.39
CA PHE A 431 3.99 -4.19 16.33
C PHE A 431 2.62 -4.65 16.87
N THR A 432 1.57 -3.95 16.47
CA THR A 432 0.18 -4.23 16.84
C THR A 432 -0.67 -4.31 15.57
N ALA A 433 -1.47 -5.38 15.44
CA ALA A 433 -2.57 -5.43 14.48
C ALA A 433 -3.90 -5.19 15.21
N ALA A 434 -4.84 -4.54 14.55
CA ALA A 434 -6.15 -4.28 15.12
C ALA A 434 -7.27 -4.51 14.10
N PHE A 435 -8.39 -5.08 14.53
CA PHE A 435 -9.52 -5.46 13.71
C PHE A 435 -10.81 -4.93 14.30
N ARG A 436 -11.63 -4.24 13.52
CA ARG A 436 -12.96 -3.80 13.95
C ARG A 436 -13.89 -5.01 14.07
N VAL A 437 -14.43 -5.24 15.26
CA VAL A 437 -15.19 -6.44 15.60
C VAL A 437 -16.51 -6.16 16.32
N GLU A 438 -16.95 -4.90 16.30
CA GLU A 438 -18.07 -4.41 17.10
C GLU A 438 -19.33 -5.28 16.96
N ALA A 439 -19.77 -5.55 15.73
CA ALA A 439 -21.01 -6.30 15.50
C ALA A 439 -20.91 -7.75 15.99
N GLN A 440 -19.78 -8.42 15.70
CA GLN A 440 -19.53 -9.80 16.09
C GLN A 440 -19.37 -9.92 17.61
N ALA A 441 -18.55 -9.03 18.22
CA ALA A 441 -18.27 -9.06 19.64
C ALA A 441 -19.52 -8.80 20.48
N LYS A 442 -20.32 -7.78 20.16
CA LYS A 442 -21.57 -7.49 20.88
C LYS A 442 -22.54 -8.66 20.84
N LYS A 443 -22.70 -9.31 19.67
CA LYS A 443 -23.53 -10.50 19.54
C LYS A 443 -23.08 -11.64 20.45
N LEU A 444 -21.77 -11.90 20.53
CA LEU A 444 -21.19 -12.96 21.33
C LEU A 444 -21.23 -12.65 22.83
N ILE A 445 -20.99 -11.40 23.25
CA ILE A 445 -21.11 -10.97 24.62
C ILE A 445 -22.54 -11.22 25.15
N THR A 446 -23.54 -10.94 24.32
CA THR A 446 -24.96 -11.18 24.67
C THR A 446 -25.29 -12.66 24.71
N ALA A 447 -24.81 -13.46 23.74
CA ALA A 447 -25.21 -14.86 23.57
C ALA A 447 -24.43 -15.84 24.45
N ASN A 448 -23.10 -15.63 24.63
CA ASN A 448 -22.18 -16.63 25.19
C ASN A 448 -21.49 -16.17 26.50
N GLY A 449 -22.06 -15.16 27.19
CA GLY A 449 -21.48 -14.67 28.45
C GLY A 449 -20.07 -14.06 28.30
N GLY A 450 -19.73 -13.58 27.11
CA GLY A 450 -18.49 -12.85 26.85
C GLY A 450 -17.30 -13.68 26.37
N ASN A 451 -17.47 -14.94 26.06
CA ASN A 451 -16.42 -15.74 25.44
C ASN A 451 -16.34 -15.46 23.94
N ILE A 452 -15.15 -15.05 23.48
CA ILE A 452 -14.87 -14.74 22.07
C ILE A 452 -13.70 -15.61 21.62
N ASP A 453 -13.97 -16.61 20.79
CA ASP A 453 -12.94 -17.43 20.18
C ASP A 453 -12.42 -16.75 18.93
N VAL A 454 -11.11 -16.50 18.88
CA VAL A 454 -10.40 -15.91 17.76
C VAL A 454 -9.58 -16.99 17.07
N THR A 455 -9.86 -17.25 15.80
CA THR A 455 -9.17 -18.26 15.00
C THR A 455 -8.28 -17.61 13.98
N PHE A 456 -7.04 -18.06 13.91
CA PHE A 456 -6.03 -17.67 12.92
C PHE A 456 -5.85 -18.81 11.93
N VAL A 457 -6.14 -18.55 10.66
CA VAL A 457 -6.04 -19.54 9.59
C VAL A 457 -4.95 -19.13 8.62
N PRO A 458 -3.83 -19.86 8.53
CA PRO A 458 -2.74 -19.51 7.64
C PRO A 458 -3.15 -19.65 6.18
N ARG A 459 -2.71 -18.68 5.36
CA ARG A 459 -2.90 -18.65 3.91
C ARG A 459 -1.60 -18.31 3.21
N GLY A 460 -1.18 -19.19 2.33
CA GLY A 460 -0.08 -18.97 1.41
C GLY A 460 -0.57 -18.75 -0.02
N PRO A 461 0.35 -18.73 -0.98
CA PRO A 461 0.00 -18.70 -2.39
C PRO A 461 -0.76 -19.97 -2.80
N LEU A 462 -1.57 -19.83 -3.83
CA LEU A 462 -2.25 -20.93 -4.51
C LEU A 462 -1.42 -21.37 -5.72
N ASP A 463 -1.62 -22.59 -6.22
CA ASP A 463 -1.01 -23.01 -7.49
C ASP A 463 -1.62 -22.25 -8.70
N ALA A 464 -1.17 -22.58 -9.90
CA ALA A 464 -1.64 -21.91 -11.12
C ALA A 464 -3.13 -22.13 -11.39
N GLU A 465 -3.69 -23.25 -10.91
CA GLU A 465 -5.09 -23.61 -11.01
C GLU A 465 -5.95 -23.03 -9.86
N GLY A 466 -5.32 -22.31 -8.92
CA GLY A 466 -6.00 -21.69 -7.78
C GLY A 466 -6.27 -22.65 -6.61
N ARG A 467 -5.56 -23.78 -6.52
CA ARG A 467 -5.69 -24.75 -5.43
C ARG A 467 -4.70 -24.46 -4.31
N GLU A 468 -5.08 -24.78 -3.10
CA GLU A 468 -4.19 -24.70 -1.95
C GLU A 468 -2.97 -25.65 -2.11
N VAL A 469 -1.79 -25.16 -1.77
CA VAL A 469 -0.55 -25.96 -1.73
C VAL A 469 -0.06 -26.08 -0.29
N PRO A 470 0.75 -27.13 0.04
CA PRO A 470 1.32 -27.25 1.37
C PRO A 470 2.08 -25.98 1.79
N LEU A 471 1.75 -25.46 2.95
CA LEU A 471 2.38 -24.23 3.47
C LEU A 471 3.79 -24.53 3.98
N LYS A 472 4.73 -23.70 3.56
CA LYS A 472 6.09 -23.68 4.09
C LYS A 472 6.29 -22.32 4.77
N LEU A 473 6.44 -22.33 6.08
CA LEU A 473 6.76 -21.12 6.83
C LEU A 473 8.27 -20.87 6.75
N GLU A 474 8.66 -19.66 6.38
CA GLU A 474 10.05 -19.23 6.35
C GLU A 474 10.46 -18.56 7.67
N GLY A 475 9.50 -18.05 8.43
CA GLY A 475 9.68 -17.43 9.73
C GLY A 475 8.56 -17.75 10.70
N LYS A 476 8.82 -17.49 11.99
CA LYS A 476 7.85 -17.63 13.06
C LYS A 476 7.21 -16.31 13.39
N ILE A 477 5.89 -16.33 13.66
CA ILE A 477 5.15 -15.20 14.20
C ILE A 477 4.77 -15.52 15.63
N THR A 478 5.10 -14.62 16.56
CA THR A 478 4.66 -14.68 17.94
C THR A 478 3.98 -13.38 18.32
N PHE A 479 3.09 -13.42 19.30
CA PHE A 479 2.51 -12.21 19.88
C PHE A 479 2.29 -12.38 21.40
N LYS A 480 2.27 -11.24 22.11
CA LYS A 480 2.21 -11.23 23.58
C LYS A 480 0.78 -11.26 24.11
N ALA A 481 -0.17 -10.68 23.40
CA ALA A 481 -1.54 -10.60 23.88
C ALA A 481 -2.56 -10.44 22.74
N VAL A 482 -3.77 -10.97 22.99
CA VAL A 482 -4.99 -10.65 22.23
C VAL A 482 -5.96 -9.95 23.17
N ARG A 483 -6.45 -8.77 22.78
CA ARG A 483 -7.32 -7.94 23.62
C ARG A 483 -8.53 -7.45 22.86
N LEU A 484 -9.66 -7.36 23.55
CA LEU A 484 -10.78 -6.55 23.13
C LEU A 484 -10.62 -5.15 23.74
N ALA A 485 -10.70 -4.12 22.95
CA ALA A 485 -10.58 -2.73 23.38
C ALA A 485 -11.67 -1.85 22.74
N GLU A 486 -11.99 -0.74 23.40
CA GLU A 486 -12.80 0.34 22.81
C GLU A 486 -11.90 1.27 22.01
N GLU A 487 -12.37 1.68 20.80
CA GLU A 487 -11.72 2.66 19.91
C GLU A 487 -12.59 3.91 19.75
#